data_952f37eca5e43f6898dba5189f6cfb85
#
_entry.id   952f37eca5e43f6898dba5189f6cfb85
#
_cell.length_a   1.000
_cell.length_b   1.000
_cell.length_c   1.000
_cell.angle_alpha   90.00
_cell.angle_beta   90.00
_cell.angle_gamma   90.00
#
_symmetry.space_group_name_H-M   'P 1'
#
loop_
_entity.id
_entity.type
_entity.pdbx_description
1 polymer ?
#
loop_
_entity_poly.entity_id
_entity_poly.type
_entity_poly.pdbx_seq_one_letter_code
_entity_poly.pdbx_strand_id
1 'polypeptide(L)'
;VFGLYSKITFVPEYEASAEMYVLTKSTSITSLADIQVGSSLTNDYEYVITGRTVLSQVIDNLDMDETYEQLSKRVSIENPTDTRVLKIVVTDTDLEASKTVADEIAKVSSQYIADNMEQSQPKIIQTAYASKTPVNNNILKNTVIGAVLGLILAAGIVVLGYMLDDTISNADDMETRTGLKVLASLPVDETEYDGAKTKRRKKKKTQSSKSDDSKNKKRAV
;
A
#
# COMPACT_ATOMS: atom_id res chain seq x y z
N VAL A 1 -11.47 -7.48 6.20
CA VAL A 1 -10.38 -8.46 6.31
C VAL A 1 -9.12 -7.94 5.59
N PHE A 2 -9.19 -7.57 4.29
CA PHE A 2 -8.04 -7.10 3.51
C PHE A 2 -7.39 -5.81 4.05
N GLY A 3 -8.19 -4.83 4.47
CA GLY A 3 -7.69 -3.59 5.08
C GLY A 3 -7.01 -3.82 6.43
N LEU A 4 -7.50 -4.77 7.22
CA LEU A 4 -6.89 -5.14 8.50
C LEU A 4 -5.57 -5.89 8.29
N TYR A 5 -5.52 -6.80 7.33
CA TYR A 5 -4.30 -7.50 6.93
C TYR A 5 -3.22 -6.52 6.42
N SER A 6 -3.62 -5.59 5.54
CA SER A 6 -2.73 -4.54 5.03
C SER A 6 -2.15 -3.67 6.14
N LYS A 7 -2.93 -3.37 7.19
CA LYS A 7 -2.46 -2.57 8.33
C LYS A 7 -1.46 -3.33 9.22
N ILE A 8 -1.61 -4.65 9.35
CA ILE A 8 -0.71 -5.49 10.17
C ILE A 8 0.62 -5.73 9.45
N THR A 9 0.60 -5.84 8.12
CA THR A 9 1.80 -6.12 7.30
C THR A 9 2.46 -4.83 6.79
N PHE A 10 1.93 -3.66 7.15
CA PHE A 10 2.45 -2.37 6.72
C PHE A 10 3.77 -2.05 7.42
N VAL A 11 4.85 -2.01 6.65
CA VAL A 11 6.15 -1.47 7.08
C VAL A 11 6.23 -0.04 6.55
N PRO A 12 6.25 0.98 7.42
CA PRO A 12 6.36 2.36 6.97
C PRO A 12 7.74 2.61 6.35
N GLU A 13 7.77 3.32 5.22
CA GLU A 13 8.98 3.82 4.58
C GLU A 13 8.97 5.33 4.61
N TYR A 14 10.09 5.90 5.00
CA TYR A 14 10.32 7.33 5.09
C TYR A 14 11.31 7.76 4.01
N GLU A 15 11.04 8.90 3.42
CA GLU A 15 11.89 9.50 2.40
C GLU A 15 12.59 10.72 2.97
N ALA A 16 13.92 10.71 2.92
CA ALA A 16 14.74 11.86 3.22
C ALA A 16 15.34 12.43 1.93
N SER A 17 15.43 13.72 1.83
CA SER A 17 16.04 14.37 0.67
C SER A 17 17.06 15.44 1.09
N ALA A 18 18.26 15.37 0.49
CA ALA A 18 19.28 16.40 0.55
C ALA A 18 19.43 17.05 -0.83
N GLU A 19 19.73 18.34 -0.87
CA GLU A 19 19.84 19.06 -2.13
C GLU A 19 21.22 19.66 -2.30
N MET A 20 21.80 19.50 -3.49
CA MET A 20 23.04 20.15 -3.89
C MET A 20 22.91 20.91 -5.20
N TYR A 21 23.63 22.04 -5.26
CA TYR A 21 23.69 22.90 -6.42
C TYR A 21 24.96 22.61 -7.20
N VAL A 22 24.79 22.34 -8.50
CA VAL A 22 25.88 22.09 -9.43
C VAL A 22 26.46 23.42 -9.92
N LEU A 23 27.75 23.62 -9.67
CA LEU A 23 28.51 24.78 -10.12
C LEU A 23 29.27 24.46 -11.41
N THR A 24 29.08 25.23 -12.45
CA THR A 24 29.92 25.16 -13.65
C THR A 24 31.08 26.13 -13.51
N LYS A 25 32.26 25.76 -14.01
CA LYS A 25 33.44 26.64 -14.02
C LYS A 25 33.30 27.89 -14.93
N SER A 26 32.24 27.93 -15.74
CA SER A 26 31.94 29.07 -16.61
C SER A 26 31.54 30.29 -15.79
N THR A 27 32.36 31.33 -15.83
CA THR A 27 32.24 32.55 -15.00
C THR A 27 31.16 33.52 -15.50
N SER A 28 30.55 33.25 -16.65
CA SER A 28 29.49 34.09 -17.20
C SER A 28 28.45 33.25 -17.93
N ILE A 29 27.24 33.21 -17.36
CA ILE A 29 26.06 32.64 -18.03
C ILE A 29 25.59 33.66 -19.05
N THR A 30 25.99 33.50 -20.31
CA THR A 30 25.65 34.43 -21.38
C THR A 30 24.78 33.84 -22.48
N SER A 31 24.49 32.52 -22.44
CA SER A 31 23.72 31.90 -23.50
C SER A 31 22.82 30.76 -23.01
N LEU A 32 21.76 30.44 -23.79
CA LEU A 32 20.91 29.27 -23.61
C LEU A 32 21.72 27.96 -23.65
N ALA A 33 22.86 27.96 -24.35
CA ALA A 33 23.77 26.82 -24.39
C ALA A 33 24.36 26.48 -23.00
N ASP A 34 24.64 27.50 -22.17
CA ASP A 34 25.20 27.30 -20.82
C ASP A 34 24.18 26.62 -19.86
N ILE A 35 22.88 26.87 -20.08
CA ILE A 35 21.81 26.19 -19.31
C ILE A 35 21.72 24.70 -19.71
N GLN A 36 21.88 24.45 -21.02
CA GLN A 36 21.80 23.07 -21.54
C GLN A 36 23.03 22.23 -21.13
N VAL A 37 24.21 22.84 -21.07
CA VAL A 37 25.43 22.25 -20.52
C VAL A 37 25.24 21.94 -19.02
N GLY A 38 24.63 22.86 -18.28
CA GLY A 38 24.34 22.65 -16.85
C GLY A 38 23.42 21.45 -16.60
N SER A 39 22.37 21.24 -17.41
CA SER A 39 21.48 20.09 -17.26
C SER A 39 22.11 18.78 -17.74
N SER A 40 23.05 18.82 -18.72
CA SER A 40 23.81 17.61 -19.08
C SER A 40 24.76 17.18 -17.96
N LEU A 41 25.42 18.14 -17.29
CA LEU A 41 26.28 17.86 -16.14
C LEU A 41 25.49 17.21 -14.96
N THR A 42 24.21 17.56 -14.79
CA THR A 42 23.42 16.95 -13.75
C THR A 42 23.19 15.45 -13.97
N ASN A 43 23.05 15.02 -15.23
CA ASN A 43 22.95 13.59 -15.59
C ASN A 43 24.25 12.84 -15.31
N ASP A 44 25.40 13.47 -15.62
CA ASP A 44 26.70 12.88 -15.33
C ASP A 44 26.91 12.73 -13.81
N TYR A 45 26.45 13.70 -13.04
CA TYR A 45 26.56 13.66 -11.59
C TYR A 45 25.60 12.63 -10.98
N GLU A 46 24.39 12.46 -11.52
CA GLU A 46 23.47 11.40 -11.12
C GLU A 46 24.15 10.03 -11.25
N TYR A 47 24.80 9.78 -12.38
CA TYR A 47 25.52 8.54 -12.61
C TYR A 47 26.68 8.33 -11.61
N VAL A 48 27.41 9.39 -11.29
CA VAL A 48 28.52 9.33 -10.33
C VAL A 48 28.03 9.11 -8.90
N ILE A 49 26.98 9.83 -8.49
CA ILE A 49 26.42 9.76 -7.13
C ILE A 49 25.84 8.38 -6.83
N THR A 50 25.14 7.80 -7.81
CA THR A 50 24.59 6.44 -7.70
C THR A 50 25.64 5.35 -7.96
N GLY A 51 26.86 5.76 -8.33
CA GLY A 51 27.95 4.88 -8.66
C GLY A 51 28.48 4.09 -7.45
N ARG A 52 29.01 2.90 -7.74
CA ARG A 52 29.53 1.97 -6.70
C ARG A 52 30.56 2.62 -5.80
N THR A 53 31.46 3.43 -6.35
CA THR A 53 32.55 4.06 -5.58
C THR A 53 32.02 4.97 -4.48
N VAL A 54 31.04 5.83 -4.82
CA VAL A 54 30.45 6.77 -3.87
C VAL A 54 29.62 6.04 -2.83
N LEU A 55 28.72 5.15 -3.27
CA LEU A 55 27.83 4.45 -2.32
C LEU A 55 28.58 3.46 -1.43
N SER A 56 29.64 2.79 -1.92
CA SER A 56 30.47 1.94 -1.05
C SER A 56 31.22 2.75 0.00
N GLN A 57 31.70 3.95 -0.36
CA GLN A 57 32.34 4.83 0.61
C GLN A 57 31.35 5.34 1.68
N VAL A 58 30.08 5.55 1.33
CA VAL A 58 29.04 5.92 2.28
C VAL A 58 28.77 4.76 3.25
N ILE A 59 28.67 3.54 2.73
CA ILE A 59 28.50 2.30 3.54
C ILE A 59 29.63 2.18 4.55
N ASP A 60 30.88 2.33 4.09
CA ASP A 60 32.08 2.26 4.93
C ASP A 60 32.11 3.40 5.98
N ASN A 61 31.78 4.62 5.59
CA ASN A 61 31.77 5.78 6.49
C ASN A 61 30.72 5.67 7.63
N LEU A 62 29.57 5.05 7.33
CA LEU A 62 28.48 4.90 8.28
C LEU A 62 28.44 3.54 8.97
N ASP A 63 29.46 2.67 8.68
CA ASP A 63 29.57 1.30 9.23
C ASP A 63 28.26 0.50 9.03
N MET A 64 27.72 0.56 7.80
CA MET A 64 26.42 -0.06 7.47
C MET A 64 26.61 -1.54 7.11
N ASP A 65 25.75 -2.39 7.65
CA ASP A 65 25.75 -3.85 7.35
C ASP A 65 24.88 -4.13 6.11
N GLU A 66 25.18 -3.45 4.99
CA GLU A 66 24.50 -3.67 3.71
C GLU A 66 25.44 -3.59 2.52
N THR A 67 25.01 -4.14 1.39
CA THR A 67 25.77 -4.10 0.15
C THR A 67 25.44 -2.87 -0.69
N TYR A 68 26.34 -2.52 -1.64
CA TYR A 68 26.07 -1.49 -2.63
C TYR A 68 24.74 -1.70 -3.36
N GLU A 69 24.43 -2.94 -3.75
CA GLU A 69 23.22 -3.29 -4.47
C GLU A 69 21.94 -3.08 -3.63
N GLN A 70 22.04 -3.16 -2.32
CA GLN A 70 20.93 -2.87 -1.39
C GLN A 70 20.74 -1.37 -1.25
N LEU A 71 21.82 -0.64 -0.98
CA LEU A 71 21.75 0.81 -0.85
C LEU A 71 21.31 1.49 -2.15
N SER A 72 21.85 1.06 -3.31
CA SER A 72 21.51 1.68 -4.60
C SER A 72 20.02 1.59 -4.97
N LYS A 73 19.28 0.57 -4.48
CA LYS A 73 17.83 0.44 -4.68
C LYS A 73 17.01 1.43 -3.86
N ARG A 74 17.58 1.96 -2.79
CA ARG A 74 16.94 2.88 -1.86
C ARG A 74 17.31 4.34 -2.14
N VAL A 75 18.26 4.55 -3.03
CA VAL A 75 18.76 5.87 -3.43
C VAL A 75 18.26 6.22 -4.82
N SER A 76 17.67 7.39 -4.97
CA SER A 76 17.33 7.97 -6.26
C SER A 76 17.76 9.43 -6.32
N ILE A 77 18.06 9.88 -7.53
CA ILE A 77 18.42 11.27 -7.77
C ILE A 77 17.32 11.90 -8.61
N GLU A 78 16.85 13.06 -8.19
CA GLU A 78 15.87 13.85 -8.90
C GLU A 78 16.53 15.17 -9.33
N ASN A 79 16.37 15.53 -10.59
CA ASN A 79 16.73 16.83 -11.09
C ASN A 79 15.44 17.59 -11.47
N PRO A 80 15.03 18.60 -10.71
CA PRO A 80 13.90 19.44 -11.11
C PRO A 80 14.17 20.09 -12.46
N THR A 81 13.19 20.01 -13.35
CA THR A 81 13.29 20.48 -14.73
C THR A 81 13.88 21.89 -14.82
N ASP A 82 14.84 22.09 -15.73
CA ASP A 82 15.50 23.36 -15.99
C ASP A 82 16.26 23.97 -14.80
N THR A 83 16.68 23.12 -13.85
CA THR A 83 17.50 23.58 -12.71
C THR A 83 18.86 22.91 -12.68
N ARG A 84 19.78 23.50 -11.89
CA ARG A 84 21.10 22.93 -11.57
C ARG A 84 21.10 22.30 -10.17
N VAL A 85 19.93 21.96 -9.68
CA VAL A 85 19.77 21.33 -8.37
C VAL A 85 19.66 19.83 -8.57
N LEU A 86 20.43 19.09 -7.81
CA LEU A 86 20.29 17.66 -7.65
C LEU A 86 19.71 17.39 -6.27
N LYS A 87 18.59 16.71 -6.25
CA LYS A 87 17.94 16.24 -5.04
C LYS A 87 18.25 14.75 -4.86
N ILE A 88 19.02 14.44 -3.83
CA ILE A 88 19.35 13.07 -3.43
C ILE A 88 18.20 12.60 -2.53
N VAL A 89 17.56 11.53 -2.92
CA VAL A 89 16.42 10.96 -2.21
C VAL A 89 16.80 9.58 -1.71
N VAL A 90 16.61 9.35 -0.40
CA VAL A 90 16.88 8.08 0.25
C VAL A 90 15.61 7.60 0.94
N THR A 91 15.19 6.37 0.63
CA THR A 91 14.04 5.73 1.25
C THR A 91 14.50 4.69 2.27
N ASP A 92 14.01 4.76 3.50
CA ASP A 92 14.34 3.83 4.57
C ASP A 92 13.12 3.57 5.48
N THR A 93 13.17 2.49 6.23
CA THR A 93 12.20 2.22 7.30
C THR A 93 12.42 3.06 8.55
N ASP A 94 13.62 3.60 8.73
CA ASP A 94 13.99 4.53 9.81
C ASP A 94 14.18 5.94 9.26
N LEU A 95 13.48 6.89 9.85
CA LEU A 95 13.51 8.30 9.47
C LEU A 95 14.88 8.95 9.71
N GLU A 96 15.55 8.63 10.80
CA GLU A 96 16.85 9.23 11.11
C GLU A 96 17.96 8.57 10.30
N ALA A 97 17.87 7.26 10.04
CA ALA A 97 18.76 6.56 9.15
C ALA A 97 18.69 7.14 7.73
N SER A 98 17.48 7.35 7.18
CA SER A 98 17.30 7.94 5.84
C SER A 98 17.97 9.32 5.71
N LYS A 99 17.86 10.17 6.73
CA LYS A 99 18.53 11.48 6.75
C LYS A 99 20.06 11.35 6.77
N THR A 100 20.57 10.53 7.69
CA THR A 100 22.01 10.34 7.87
C THR A 100 22.65 9.85 6.59
N VAL A 101 22.01 8.89 5.93
CA VAL A 101 22.48 8.34 4.65
C VAL A 101 22.41 9.40 3.54
N ALA A 102 21.32 10.17 3.45
CA ALA A 102 21.19 11.22 2.43
C ALA A 102 22.24 12.34 2.59
N ASP A 103 22.50 12.76 3.83
CA ASP A 103 23.52 13.77 4.12
C ASP A 103 24.93 13.25 3.80
N GLU A 104 25.25 12.01 4.16
CA GLU A 104 26.56 11.42 3.87
C GLU A 104 26.75 11.20 2.37
N ILE A 105 25.71 10.76 1.63
CA ILE A 105 25.77 10.71 0.15
C ILE A 105 26.07 12.09 -0.43
N ALA A 106 25.38 13.14 0.01
CA ALA A 106 25.62 14.49 -0.47
C ALA A 106 27.06 14.95 -0.22
N LYS A 107 27.60 14.66 0.96
CA LYS A 107 28.96 15.03 1.37
C LYS A 107 30.02 14.26 0.57
N VAL A 108 29.91 12.92 0.53
CA VAL A 108 30.86 12.06 -0.21
C VAL A 108 30.83 12.39 -1.71
N SER A 109 29.63 12.57 -2.28
CA SER A 109 29.48 12.92 -3.70
C SER A 109 30.09 14.27 -4.02
N SER A 110 29.84 15.30 -3.19
CA SER A 110 30.41 16.63 -3.36
C SER A 110 31.95 16.60 -3.36
N GLN A 111 32.53 15.83 -2.44
CA GLN A 111 33.98 15.64 -2.35
C GLN A 111 34.50 14.86 -3.57
N TYR A 112 33.90 13.75 -3.91
CA TYR A 112 34.31 12.90 -5.02
C TYR A 112 34.28 13.62 -6.36
N ILE A 113 33.26 14.44 -6.62
CA ILE A 113 33.13 15.26 -7.83
C ILE A 113 34.28 16.32 -7.89
N ALA A 114 34.58 16.98 -6.76
CA ALA A 114 35.65 17.95 -6.69
C ALA A 114 37.00 17.32 -6.97
N ASP A 115 37.26 16.14 -6.46
CA ASP A 115 38.56 15.46 -6.55
C ASP A 115 38.79 14.77 -7.89
N ASN A 116 37.74 14.31 -8.58
CA ASN A 116 37.86 13.42 -9.74
C ASN A 116 37.33 14.00 -11.06
N MET A 117 36.51 15.05 -11.05
CA MET A 117 35.82 15.51 -12.26
C MET A 117 36.37 16.87 -12.79
N GLU A 118 37.46 17.42 -12.25
CA GLU A 118 37.99 18.75 -12.63
C GLU A 118 36.92 19.87 -12.64
N GLN A 119 35.82 19.69 -11.96
CA GLN A 119 34.72 20.64 -11.83
C GLN A 119 34.77 21.39 -10.50
N SER A 120 33.97 22.44 -10.37
CA SER A 120 33.79 23.10 -9.09
C SER A 120 33.00 22.18 -8.14
N GLN A 121 33.43 22.13 -6.90
CA GLN A 121 32.76 21.37 -5.88
C GLN A 121 31.25 21.72 -5.79
N PRO A 122 30.33 20.78 -5.97
CA PRO A 122 28.90 21.04 -5.77
C PRO A 122 28.64 21.53 -4.35
N LYS A 123 27.78 22.51 -4.23
CA LYS A 123 27.44 23.09 -2.92
C LYS A 123 26.17 22.46 -2.37
N ILE A 124 26.26 21.88 -1.19
CA ILE A 124 25.07 21.43 -0.45
C ILE A 124 24.27 22.67 -0.04
N ILE A 125 23.05 22.81 -0.57
CA ILE A 125 22.16 23.94 -0.30
C ILE A 125 21.10 23.60 0.74
N GLN A 126 20.77 22.31 0.86
CA GLN A 126 19.83 21.82 1.87
C GLN A 126 20.33 20.49 2.44
N THR A 127 20.48 20.45 3.76
CA THR A 127 20.75 19.22 4.50
C THR A 127 19.52 18.31 4.48
N ALA A 128 19.72 17.02 4.72
CA ALA A 128 18.67 16.04 4.60
C ALA A 128 17.47 16.35 5.49
N TYR A 129 16.31 16.43 4.87
CA TYR A 129 15.03 16.58 5.52
C TYR A 129 14.15 15.36 5.21
N ALA A 130 13.58 14.74 6.24
CA ALA A 130 12.64 13.66 6.06
C ALA A 130 11.25 14.05 6.54
N SER A 131 10.23 13.68 5.76
CA SER A 131 8.84 13.82 6.18
C SER A 131 8.50 12.75 7.21
N LYS A 132 7.80 13.13 8.27
CA LYS A 132 7.29 12.18 9.28
C LYS A 132 6.15 11.30 8.74
N THR A 133 5.64 11.61 7.56
CA THR A 133 4.58 10.82 6.92
C THR A 133 5.21 9.77 6.02
N PRO A 134 4.89 8.47 6.22
CA PRO A 134 5.38 7.41 5.33
C PRO A 134 4.96 7.63 3.88
N VAL A 135 5.88 7.40 2.94
CA VAL A 135 5.62 7.59 1.49
C VAL A 135 4.90 6.41 0.85
N ASN A 136 5.01 5.21 1.45
CA ASN A 136 4.40 3.98 0.93
C ASN A 136 2.98 3.72 1.47
N ASN A 137 2.25 4.75 1.90
CA ASN A 137 0.90 4.58 2.45
C ASN A 137 -0.12 4.16 1.39
N ASN A 138 -0.01 2.90 0.92
CA ASN A 138 -0.89 2.30 -0.08
C ASN A 138 -2.15 1.63 0.52
N ILE A 139 -2.47 1.89 1.80
CA ILE A 139 -3.62 1.27 2.49
C ILE A 139 -4.92 1.53 1.71
N LEU A 140 -5.09 2.74 1.17
CA LEU A 140 -6.28 3.07 0.38
C LEU A 140 -6.35 2.26 -0.92
N LYS A 141 -5.25 2.16 -1.67
CA LYS A 141 -5.18 1.36 -2.91
C LYS A 141 -5.46 -0.13 -2.63
N ASN A 142 -4.84 -0.70 -1.61
CA ASN A 142 -5.02 -2.09 -1.21
C ASN A 142 -6.46 -2.38 -0.73
N THR A 143 -7.09 -1.41 -0.05
CA THR A 143 -8.49 -1.51 0.39
C THR A 143 -9.45 -1.53 -0.81
N VAL A 144 -9.23 -0.66 -1.80
CA VAL A 144 -10.05 -0.62 -3.03
C VAL A 144 -9.91 -1.92 -3.82
N ILE A 145 -8.68 -2.42 -4.00
CA ILE A 145 -8.44 -3.70 -4.68
C ILE A 145 -9.14 -4.84 -3.94
N GLY A 146 -9.02 -4.89 -2.61
CA GLY A 146 -9.68 -5.87 -1.77
C GLY A 146 -11.22 -5.80 -1.82
N ALA A 147 -11.79 -4.59 -1.94
CA ALA A 147 -13.23 -4.40 -2.09
C ALA A 147 -13.74 -4.93 -3.43
N VAL A 148 -13.03 -4.65 -4.52
CA VAL A 148 -13.38 -5.15 -5.87
C VAL A 148 -13.30 -6.68 -5.92
N LEU A 149 -12.23 -7.28 -5.42
CA LEU A 149 -12.08 -8.73 -5.34
C LEU A 149 -13.18 -9.37 -4.48
N GLY A 150 -13.51 -8.76 -3.33
CA GLY A 150 -14.58 -9.21 -2.45
C GLY A 150 -15.95 -9.19 -3.13
N LEU A 151 -16.22 -8.15 -3.94
CA LEU A 151 -17.47 -8.03 -4.69
C LEU A 151 -17.59 -9.11 -5.78
N ILE A 152 -16.49 -9.38 -6.51
CA ILE A 152 -16.45 -10.46 -7.53
C ILE A 152 -16.70 -11.83 -6.87
N LEU A 153 -16.05 -12.11 -5.75
CA LEU A 153 -16.25 -13.35 -5.00
C LEU A 153 -17.68 -13.48 -4.49
N ALA A 154 -18.25 -12.41 -3.93
CA ALA A 154 -19.63 -12.40 -3.46
C ALA A 154 -20.62 -12.67 -4.59
N ALA A 155 -20.44 -12.01 -5.74
CA ALA A 155 -21.26 -12.26 -6.94
C ALA A 155 -21.14 -13.72 -7.41
N GLY A 156 -19.93 -14.27 -7.42
CA GLY A 156 -19.66 -15.67 -7.78
C GLY A 156 -20.39 -16.66 -6.86
N ILE A 157 -20.37 -16.41 -5.54
CA ILE A 157 -21.07 -17.26 -4.56
C ILE A 157 -22.59 -17.20 -4.76
N VAL A 158 -23.13 -15.99 -5.04
CA VAL A 158 -24.57 -15.84 -5.32
C VAL A 158 -24.98 -16.59 -6.58
N VAL A 159 -24.19 -16.47 -7.67
CA VAL A 159 -24.45 -17.19 -8.93
C VAL A 159 -24.36 -18.69 -8.72
N LEU A 160 -23.33 -19.17 -8.03
CA LEU A 160 -23.22 -20.60 -7.66
C LEU A 160 -24.41 -21.08 -6.82
N GLY A 161 -24.82 -20.30 -5.83
CA GLY A 161 -26.01 -20.60 -5.02
C GLY A 161 -27.25 -20.69 -5.86
N TYR A 162 -27.42 -19.78 -6.83
CA TYR A 162 -28.55 -19.80 -7.75
C TYR A 162 -28.51 -21.02 -8.72
N MET A 163 -27.32 -21.39 -9.20
CA MET A 163 -27.16 -22.58 -10.06
C MET A 163 -27.36 -23.90 -9.34
N LEU A 164 -27.08 -23.95 -8.04
CA LEU A 164 -27.24 -25.14 -7.18
C LEU A 164 -28.64 -25.21 -6.51
N ASP A 165 -29.44 -24.15 -6.67
CA ASP A 165 -30.79 -24.11 -6.14
C ASP A 165 -31.73 -24.88 -7.09
N ASP A 166 -31.95 -26.15 -6.75
CA ASP A 166 -32.89 -27.06 -7.44
C ASP A 166 -34.32 -26.91 -6.93
N THR A 167 -34.63 -25.84 -6.20
CA THR A 167 -35.97 -25.62 -5.64
C THR A 167 -36.96 -25.31 -6.79
N ILE A 168 -37.92 -26.15 -6.95
CA ILE A 168 -39.04 -25.97 -7.88
C ILE A 168 -39.95 -24.87 -7.32
N SER A 169 -39.90 -23.64 -7.84
CA SER A 169 -40.67 -22.52 -7.33
C SER A 169 -41.99 -22.30 -8.08
N ASN A 170 -42.09 -22.74 -9.31
CA ASN A 170 -43.25 -22.50 -10.19
C ASN A 170 -43.78 -23.78 -10.84
N ALA A 171 -45.09 -23.78 -11.21
CA ALA A 171 -45.72 -24.86 -11.92
C ALA A 171 -45.05 -25.10 -13.30
N ASP A 172 -44.55 -24.07 -13.98
CA ASP A 172 -43.86 -24.16 -15.27
C ASP A 172 -42.50 -24.86 -15.15
N ASP A 173 -41.80 -24.71 -14.01
CA ASP A 173 -40.55 -25.42 -13.73
C ASP A 173 -40.76 -26.94 -13.56
N MET A 174 -41.87 -27.33 -12.97
CA MET A 174 -42.27 -28.74 -12.86
C MET A 174 -42.48 -29.37 -14.24
N GLU A 175 -43.20 -28.68 -15.14
CA GLU A 175 -43.50 -29.18 -16.47
C GLU A 175 -42.21 -29.32 -17.29
N THR A 176 -41.32 -28.34 -17.23
CA THR A 176 -40.05 -28.30 -17.98
C THR A 176 -39.05 -29.35 -17.53
N ARG A 177 -38.95 -29.57 -16.21
CA ARG A 177 -37.95 -30.49 -15.64
C ARG A 177 -38.41 -31.94 -15.54
N THR A 178 -39.69 -32.19 -15.32
CA THR A 178 -40.21 -33.54 -15.15
C THR A 178 -40.98 -34.07 -16.36
N GLY A 179 -41.32 -33.22 -17.34
CA GLY A 179 -42.16 -33.58 -18.48
C GLY A 179 -43.62 -33.91 -18.11
N LEU A 180 -44.04 -33.66 -16.88
CA LEU A 180 -45.38 -33.93 -16.36
C LEU A 180 -46.18 -32.63 -16.36
N LYS A 181 -47.35 -32.66 -17.00
CA LYS A 181 -48.27 -31.53 -17.06
C LYS A 181 -48.92 -31.26 -15.71
N VAL A 182 -48.79 -30.06 -15.17
CA VAL A 182 -49.44 -29.67 -13.91
C VAL A 182 -50.92 -29.46 -14.17
N LEU A 183 -51.75 -30.28 -13.54
CA LEU A 183 -53.22 -30.27 -13.73
C LEU A 183 -53.92 -29.24 -12.85
N ALA A 184 -53.36 -28.93 -11.69
CA ALA A 184 -53.86 -27.91 -10.77
C ALA A 184 -52.77 -27.47 -9.78
N SER A 185 -52.70 -26.18 -9.46
CA SER A 185 -51.90 -25.64 -8.35
C SER A 185 -52.83 -25.11 -7.26
N LEU A 186 -52.61 -25.55 -6.03
CA LEU A 186 -53.32 -25.04 -4.87
C LEU A 186 -52.51 -23.96 -4.21
N PRO A 187 -52.99 -22.71 -4.10
CA PRO A 187 -52.30 -21.69 -3.35
C PRO A 187 -52.23 -22.06 -1.87
N VAL A 188 -51.05 -22.08 -1.30
CA VAL A 188 -50.87 -22.21 0.15
C VAL A 188 -51.11 -20.83 0.75
N ASP A 189 -52.10 -20.77 1.65
CA ASP A 189 -52.43 -19.56 2.40
C ASP A 189 -51.29 -19.27 3.42
N GLU A 190 -50.46 -18.25 3.16
CA GLU A 190 -49.30 -17.91 4.00
C GLU A 190 -49.68 -17.57 5.44
N THR A 191 -50.93 -17.22 5.67
CA THR A 191 -51.46 -16.90 7.01
C THR A 191 -51.44 -18.10 7.98
N GLU A 192 -51.57 -19.34 7.47
CA GLU A 192 -51.56 -20.55 8.32
C GLU A 192 -50.14 -21.00 8.67
N TYR A 193 -49.17 -20.73 7.78
CA TYR A 193 -47.76 -21.12 8.00
C TYR A 193 -47.04 -20.21 9.01
N ASP A 194 -47.40 -18.94 9.10
CA ASP A 194 -46.85 -18.01 10.08
C ASP A 194 -47.43 -18.26 11.50
N GLY A 195 -48.65 -18.71 11.58
CA GLY A 195 -49.30 -19.17 12.84
C GLY A 195 -48.56 -20.34 13.47
N ALA A 196 -48.03 -21.27 12.68
CA ALA A 196 -47.30 -22.44 13.18
C ALA A 196 -45.88 -22.07 13.69
N LYS A 197 -45.20 -21.13 13.04
CA LYS A 197 -43.89 -20.61 13.50
C LYS A 197 -44.02 -19.81 14.80
N THR A 198 -45.06 -19.03 14.93
CA THR A 198 -45.32 -18.22 16.12
C THR A 198 -45.68 -19.06 17.33
N LYS A 199 -46.47 -20.15 17.15
CA LYS A 199 -46.80 -21.10 18.22
C LYS A 199 -45.57 -21.90 18.70
N ARG A 200 -44.65 -22.29 17.78
CA ARG A 200 -43.39 -22.97 18.14
C ARG A 200 -42.44 -22.07 18.93
N ARG A 201 -42.33 -20.78 18.55
CA ARG A 201 -41.50 -19.81 19.27
C ARG A 201 -42.03 -19.49 20.67
N LYS A 202 -43.37 -19.36 20.85
CA LYS A 202 -43.99 -19.18 22.18
C LYS A 202 -43.79 -20.39 23.07
N LYS A 203 -43.94 -21.63 22.55
CA LYS A 203 -43.74 -22.85 23.34
C LYS A 203 -42.27 -23.03 23.79
N LYS A 204 -41.30 -22.65 22.97
CA LYS A 204 -39.87 -22.69 23.30
C LYS A 204 -39.45 -21.64 24.35
N LYS A 205 -40.10 -20.45 24.32
CA LYS A 205 -39.87 -19.40 25.32
C LYS A 205 -40.46 -19.75 26.70
N THR A 206 -41.61 -20.41 26.73
CA THR A 206 -42.27 -20.83 27.98
C THR A 206 -41.54 -21.99 28.65
N GLN A 207 -40.89 -22.86 27.88
CA GLN A 207 -40.06 -23.95 28.44
C GLN A 207 -38.72 -23.45 28.99
N SER A 208 -38.09 -22.43 28.34
CA SER A 208 -36.83 -21.81 28.82
C SER A 208 -37.06 -21.05 30.13
N SER A 209 -38.18 -20.34 30.27
CA SER A 209 -38.49 -19.60 31.49
C SER A 209 -38.82 -20.51 32.71
N LYS A 210 -39.42 -21.70 32.48
CA LYS A 210 -39.65 -22.67 33.56
C LYS A 210 -38.40 -23.42 34.03
N SER A 211 -37.36 -23.52 33.18
CA SER A 211 -36.11 -24.17 33.58
C SER A 211 -35.21 -23.25 34.41
N ASP A 212 -35.29 -21.93 34.20
CA ASP A 212 -34.53 -20.96 34.98
C ASP A 212 -35.12 -20.72 36.38
N ASP A 213 -36.45 -20.76 36.51
CA ASP A 213 -37.11 -20.61 37.81
C ASP A 213 -36.89 -21.83 38.73
N SER A 214 -36.76 -23.03 38.18
CA SER A 214 -36.43 -24.25 38.94
C SER A 214 -34.97 -24.31 39.39
N LYS A 215 -34.03 -23.67 38.65
CA LYS A 215 -32.62 -23.57 39.04
C LYS A 215 -32.38 -22.53 40.14
N ASN A 216 -33.14 -21.45 40.14
CA ASN A 216 -33.01 -20.41 41.15
C ASN A 216 -33.58 -20.83 42.51
N LYS A 217 -34.62 -21.69 42.52
CA LYS A 217 -35.23 -22.22 43.75
C LYS A 217 -34.38 -23.29 44.45
N LYS A 218 -33.40 -23.91 43.73
CA LYS A 218 -32.44 -24.87 44.32
C LYS A 218 -31.15 -24.21 44.86
N ARG A 219 -30.97 -22.92 44.67
CA ARG A 219 -29.82 -22.15 45.19
C ARG A 219 -30.12 -21.31 46.44
N ALA A 220 -31.36 -21.35 46.91
CA ALA A 220 -31.85 -20.57 48.07
C ALA A 220 -32.26 -21.47 49.27
N VAL A 221 -31.69 -22.69 49.36
CA VAL A 221 -31.78 -23.56 50.55
C VAL A 221 -30.38 -24.01 50.97
#